data_12cf583831cd977c79b9cecbdcb67075
#
_entry.id   12cf583831cd977c79b9cecbdcb67075
#
_cell.length_a   1.000
_cell.length_b   1.000
_cell.length_c   1.000
_cell.angle_alpha   90.00
_cell.angle_beta   90.00
_cell.angle_gamma   90.00
#
_symmetry.space_group_name_H-M   'P 1'
#
loop_
_entity.id
_entity.type
_entity.pdbx_description
1 polymer ?
#
loop_
_entity_poly.entity_id
_entity_poly.type
_entity_poly.pdbx_seq_one_letter_code
_entity_poly.pdbx_strand_id
1 'polypeptide(L)'
;MLPLLARKAITAFIALAVALLAAGCGDKPPPNHVNGPEDVSGKKIGAIEGSPSVVLAEELGIAAVFPSGSELMYHLVTGLLDCVIMENTVASELVSETSGVRILSEPLLKYDLRFAVAKENAELLEAVNSSLGTLRENGTLGSLRDMYFSGRKYTYVPPDDVPARPGSLSLAVPPDSPPYSYLDAGGEYKGLDVDVARAVCDRLGVELLIIGYEARDLVTSVWYGKADLALGWIPVEGEDKVAVSDPYADAVLVIIVRR
;
A
#
# COMPACT_ATOMS: atom_id res chain seq x y z
N MET A 1 -32.73 21.48 53.97
CA MET A 1 -33.53 20.35 53.46
C MET A 1 -34.12 20.74 52.10
N LEU A 2 -33.74 20.12 50.98
CA LEU A 2 -34.39 20.37 49.68
C LEU A 2 -35.85 19.93 49.73
N PRO A 3 -36.79 20.69 49.14
CA PRO A 3 -38.20 20.33 49.12
C PRO A 3 -38.42 19.04 48.32
N LEU A 4 -39.42 18.25 48.76
CA LEU A 4 -39.71 16.88 48.24
C LEU A 4 -39.91 16.83 46.71
N LEU A 5 -40.37 17.92 46.10
CA LEU A 5 -40.55 18.12 44.67
C LEU A 5 -39.21 18.20 43.91
N ALA A 6 -38.22 18.87 44.51
CA ALA A 6 -36.89 18.96 43.90
C ALA A 6 -36.14 17.61 43.90
N ARG A 7 -36.33 16.77 44.93
CA ARG A 7 -35.77 15.43 45.01
C ARG A 7 -36.38 14.51 43.93
N LYS A 8 -37.69 14.57 43.69
CA LYS A 8 -38.35 13.78 42.64
C LYS A 8 -37.93 14.20 41.23
N ALA A 9 -37.71 15.51 41.00
CA ALA A 9 -37.22 16.02 39.73
C ALA A 9 -35.77 15.56 39.43
N ILE A 10 -34.89 15.59 40.43
CA ILE A 10 -33.51 15.14 40.31
C ILE A 10 -33.45 13.64 40.07
N THR A 11 -34.27 12.84 40.75
CA THR A 11 -34.32 11.38 40.53
C THR A 11 -34.85 11.02 39.14
N ALA A 12 -35.85 11.76 38.63
CA ALA A 12 -36.38 11.59 37.29
C ALA A 12 -35.35 11.99 36.20
N PHE A 13 -34.57 13.04 36.44
CA PHE A 13 -33.53 13.47 35.52
C PHE A 13 -32.35 12.49 35.46
N ILE A 14 -31.95 11.94 36.62
CA ILE A 14 -30.91 10.89 36.68
C ILE A 14 -31.41 9.60 36.02
N ALA A 15 -32.65 9.21 36.23
CA ALA A 15 -33.22 8.02 35.58
C ALA A 15 -33.35 8.19 34.07
N LEU A 16 -33.67 9.40 33.58
CA LEU A 16 -33.73 9.71 32.14
C LEU A 16 -32.31 9.76 31.54
N ALA A 17 -31.34 10.29 32.25
CA ALA A 17 -29.93 10.30 31.79
C ALA A 17 -29.32 8.89 31.74
N VAL A 18 -29.65 8.03 32.71
CA VAL A 18 -29.23 6.63 32.73
C VAL A 18 -29.94 5.83 31.61
N ALA A 19 -31.20 6.10 31.32
CA ALA A 19 -31.92 5.50 30.21
C ALA A 19 -31.38 5.94 28.85
N LEU A 20 -30.95 7.20 28.71
CA LEU A 20 -30.29 7.69 27.49
C LEU A 20 -28.86 7.12 27.32
N LEU A 21 -28.15 6.84 28.40
CA LEU A 21 -26.86 6.15 28.37
C LEU A 21 -27.02 4.64 28.08
N ALA A 22 -28.13 4.03 28.49
CA ALA A 22 -28.45 2.62 28.16
C ALA A 22 -29.00 2.42 26.74
N ALA A 23 -29.58 3.45 26.12
CA ALA A 23 -30.00 3.43 24.71
C ALA A 23 -28.79 3.59 23.74
N GLY A 24 -27.60 3.92 24.25
CA GLY A 24 -26.33 3.92 23.53
C GLY A 24 -25.66 2.55 23.44
N CYS A 25 -26.34 1.46 23.78
CA CYS A 25 -25.88 0.09 23.51
C CYS A 25 -25.93 -0.14 22.00
N GLY A 26 -24.82 0.09 21.37
CA GLY A 26 -24.36 -0.27 20.06
C GLY A 26 -25.39 -0.83 19.10
N ASP A 27 -25.91 0.03 18.23
CA ASP A 27 -26.54 -0.48 17.01
C ASP A 27 -25.53 -1.45 16.38
N LYS A 28 -25.98 -2.68 16.14
CA LYS A 28 -25.15 -3.65 15.42
C LYS A 28 -24.74 -3.00 14.09
N PRO A 29 -23.47 -3.12 13.71
CA PRO A 29 -23.04 -2.58 12.42
C PRO A 29 -23.94 -3.12 11.31
N PRO A 30 -24.20 -2.34 10.26
CA PRO A 30 -25.04 -2.80 9.15
C PRO A 30 -24.46 -4.09 8.57
N PRO A 31 -25.32 -4.98 8.04
CA PRO A 31 -24.84 -6.23 7.43
C PRO A 31 -23.88 -5.92 6.29
N ASN A 32 -22.91 -6.80 6.09
CA ASN A 32 -22.02 -6.72 4.93
C ASN A 32 -22.80 -7.03 3.65
N HIS A 33 -22.60 -6.22 2.61
CA HIS A 33 -23.19 -6.38 1.27
C HIS A 33 -22.14 -6.58 0.17
N VAL A 34 -20.86 -6.74 0.53
CA VAL A 34 -19.76 -6.99 -0.40
C VAL A 34 -19.34 -8.45 -0.25
N ASN A 35 -19.56 -9.26 -1.28
CA ASN A 35 -19.27 -10.68 -1.29
C ASN A 35 -18.21 -11.07 -2.35
N GLY A 36 -17.99 -10.22 -3.33
CA GLY A 36 -17.02 -10.38 -4.39
C GLY A 36 -16.54 -9.03 -4.96
N PRO A 37 -15.59 -9.05 -5.90
CA PRO A 37 -15.10 -7.86 -6.59
C PRO A 37 -16.19 -7.04 -7.27
N GLU A 38 -17.21 -7.68 -7.80
CA GLU A 38 -18.34 -7.07 -8.50
C GLU A 38 -19.21 -6.18 -7.61
N ASP A 39 -19.20 -6.43 -6.31
CA ASP A 39 -20.00 -5.69 -5.34
C ASP A 39 -19.33 -4.38 -4.85
N VAL A 40 -18.04 -4.16 -5.19
CA VAL A 40 -17.25 -3.04 -4.64
C VAL A 40 -17.63 -1.69 -5.23
N SER A 41 -18.15 -1.70 -6.47
CA SER A 41 -18.50 -0.45 -7.17
C SER A 41 -19.55 0.37 -6.40
N GLY A 42 -19.26 1.66 -6.22
CA GLY A 42 -20.14 2.60 -5.52
C GLY A 42 -20.18 2.44 -3.99
N LYS A 43 -19.37 1.58 -3.40
CA LYS A 43 -19.29 1.39 -1.94
C LYS A 43 -18.38 2.43 -1.28
N LYS A 44 -18.48 2.51 0.04
CA LYS A 44 -17.52 3.25 0.88
C LYS A 44 -16.30 2.35 1.12
N ILE A 45 -15.22 2.66 0.42
CA ILE A 45 -14.02 1.84 0.36
C ILE A 45 -12.94 2.51 1.19
N GLY A 46 -12.39 1.77 2.16
CA GLY A 46 -11.24 2.22 2.93
C GLY A 46 -9.93 1.82 2.27
N ALA A 47 -8.94 2.70 2.32
CA ALA A 47 -7.57 2.46 1.89
C ALA A 47 -6.58 3.16 2.83
N ILE A 48 -5.34 2.66 2.90
CA ILE A 48 -4.25 3.31 3.65
C ILE A 48 -3.64 4.40 2.77
N GLU A 49 -3.39 5.56 3.38
CA GLU A 49 -2.69 6.68 2.76
C GLU A 49 -1.36 6.23 2.13
N GLY A 50 -1.03 6.76 0.95
CA GLY A 50 0.19 6.40 0.21
C GLY A 50 0.17 5.00 -0.42
N SER A 51 -0.84 4.17 -0.17
CA SER A 51 -0.92 2.83 -0.76
C SER A 51 -1.52 2.83 -2.17
N PRO A 52 -1.18 1.82 -2.99
CA PRO A 52 -1.79 1.59 -4.31
C PRO A 52 -3.31 1.52 -4.29
N SER A 53 -3.84 1.05 -3.17
CA SER A 53 -5.29 0.86 -3.00
C SER A 53 -6.08 2.16 -3.04
N VAL A 54 -5.45 3.32 -2.78
CA VAL A 54 -6.14 4.63 -2.81
C VAL A 54 -6.66 4.93 -4.20
N VAL A 55 -5.81 4.80 -5.22
CA VAL A 55 -6.19 5.07 -6.63
C VAL A 55 -7.36 4.18 -7.04
N LEU A 56 -7.25 2.88 -6.74
CA LEU A 56 -8.30 1.93 -7.09
C LEU A 56 -9.60 2.17 -6.30
N ALA A 57 -9.50 2.58 -5.03
CA ALA A 57 -10.68 2.93 -4.23
C ALA A 57 -11.42 4.16 -4.77
N GLU A 58 -10.68 5.16 -5.25
CA GLU A 58 -11.23 6.37 -5.90
C GLU A 58 -11.93 6.05 -7.23
N GLU A 59 -11.36 5.14 -8.02
CA GLU A 59 -11.97 4.70 -9.29
C GLU A 59 -13.24 3.86 -9.09
N LEU A 60 -13.25 2.99 -8.07
CA LEU A 60 -14.35 2.05 -7.87
C LEU A 60 -15.52 2.60 -7.06
N GLY A 61 -15.27 3.57 -6.15
CA GLY A 61 -16.33 4.00 -5.24
C GLY A 61 -16.05 5.30 -4.48
N ILE A 62 -16.54 5.34 -3.25
CA ILE A 62 -16.32 6.46 -2.34
C ILE A 62 -15.11 6.11 -1.48
N ALA A 63 -13.94 6.60 -1.88
CA ALA A 63 -12.71 6.37 -1.14
C ALA A 63 -12.70 7.11 0.21
N ALA A 64 -12.24 6.42 1.25
CA ALA A 64 -11.93 6.98 2.55
C ALA A 64 -10.50 6.56 2.91
N VAL A 65 -9.61 7.52 3.00
CA VAL A 65 -8.17 7.30 3.20
C VAL A 65 -7.81 7.49 4.66
N PHE A 66 -7.02 6.60 5.20
CA PHE A 66 -6.64 6.56 6.62
C PHE A 66 -5.11 6.45 6.77
N PRO A 67 -4.55 7.12 7.80
CA PRO A 67 -3.10 7.09 8.03
C PRO A 67 -2.62 5.76 8.63
N SER A 68 -3.52 4.92 9.14
CA SER A 68 -3.14 3.65 9.78
C SER A 68 -4.12 2.51 9.52
N GLY A 69 -3.60 1.28 9.51
CA GLY A 69 -4.41 0.08 9.40
C GLY A 69 -5.38 -0.12 10.59
N SER A 70 -4.98 0.27 11.79
CA SER A 70 -5.83 0.13 12.99
C SER A 70 -7.07 1.02 12.93
N GLU A 71 -6.92 2.27 12.49
CA GLU A 71 -8.04 3.20 12.30
C GLU A 71 -8.95 2.72 11.18
N LEU A 72 -8.38 2.28 10.07
CA LEU A 72 -9.07 1.71 8.94
C LEU A 72 -9.96 0.51 9.35
N MET A 73 -9.39 -0.44 10.12
CA MET A 73 -10.12 -1.61 10.62
C MET A 73 -11.21 -1.23 11.62
N TYR A 74 -11.00 -0.22 12.46
CA TYR A 74 -12.04 0.30 13.35
C TYR A 74 -13.27 0.81 12.55
N HIS A 75 -13.05 1.58 11.49
CA HIS A 75 -14.12 2.09 10.63
C HIS A 75 -14.84 0.97 9.87
N LEU A 76 -14.12 -0.08 9.47
CA LEU A 76 -14.73 -1.26 8.87
C LEU A 76 -15.62 -2.01 9.87
N VAL A 77 -15.11 -2.31 11.05
CA VAL A 77 -15.85 -3.08 12.09
C VAL A 77 -17.10 -2.33 12.54
N THR A 78 -17.03 -1.01 12.68
CA THR A 78 -18.17 -0.17 13.11
C THR A 78 -19.19 0.07 12.00
N GLY A 79 -18.91 -0.34 10.74
CA GLY A 79 -19.83 -0.20 9.62
C GLY A 79 -19.82 1.19 8.96
N LEU A 80 -18.84 2.02 9.27
CA LEU A 80 -18.62 3.31 8.60
C LEU A 80 -18.03 3.12 7.20
N LEU A 81 -17.35 1.98 6.97
CA LEU A 81 -16.91 1.49 5.67
C LEU A 81 -17.69 0.23 5.28
N ASP A 82 -17.89 0.03 4.00
CA ASP A 82 -18.47 -1.20 3.45
C ASP A 82 -17.41 -2.28 3.28
N CYS A 83 -16.24 -1.90 2.76
CA CYS A 83 -15.09 -2.77 2.59
C CYS A 83 -13.78 -1.97 2.68
N VAL A 84 -12.68 -2.71 2.71
CA VAL A 84 -11.31 -2.19 2.64
C VAL A 84 -10.60 -2.88 1.49
N ILE A 85 -9.85 -2.13 0.68
CA ILE A 85 -8.94 -2.66 -0.33
C ILE A 85 -7.52 -2.50 0.17
N MET A 86 -6.74 -3.59 0.11
CA MET A 86 -5.39 -3.61 0.66
C MET A 86 -4.57 -4.71 0.01
N GLU A 87 -3.25 -4.57 0.06
CA GLU A 87 -2.33 -5.63 -0.34
C GLU A 87 -2.48 -6.85 0.59
N ASN A 88 -2.44 -8.05 0.01
CA ASN A 88 -2.80 -9.30 0.70
C ASN A 88 -1.95 -9.61 1.93
N THR A 89 -0.66 -9.28 1.93
CA THR A 89 0.24 -9.56 3.06
C THR A 89 -0.12 -8.66 4.25
N VAL A 90 -0.30 -7.36 4.01
CA VAL A 90 -0.74 -6.40 5.02
C VAL A 90 -2.15 -6.72 5.51
N ALA A 91 -3.05 -7.11 4.59
CA ALA A 91 -4.41 -7.54 4.92
C ALA A 91 -4.42 -8.75 5.86
N SER A 92 -3.56 -9.73 5.59
CA SER A 92 -3.47 -10.96 6.39
C SER A 92 -3.03 -10.68 7.83
N GLU A 93 -2.08 -9.79 8.02
CA GLU A 93 -1.62 -9.35 9.33
C GLU A 93 -2.75 -8.64 10.10
N LEU A 94 -3.33 -7.59 9.53
CA LEU A 94 -4.39 -6.81 10.17
C LEU A 94 -5.64 -7.64 10.48
N VAL A 95 -6.04 -8.55 9.60
CA VAL A 95 -7.20 -9.45 9.82
C VAL A 95 -6.90 -10.46 10.92
N SER A 96 -5.65 -10.90 11.09
CA SER A 96 -5.27 -11.80 12.19
C SER A 96 -5.44 -11.13 13.57
N GLU A 97 -5.29 -9.82 13.64
CA GLU A 97 -5.40 -9.01 14.85
C GLU A 97 -6.80 -8.41 15.08
N THR A 98 -7.66 -8.43 14.06
CA THR A 98 -8.98 -7.76 14.10
C THR A 98 -10.11 -8.78 14.09
N SER A 99 -10.87 -8.84 15.18
CA SER A 99 -12.06 -9.70 15.26
C SER A 99 -13.21 -9.18 14.40
N GLY A 100 -14.01 -10.10 13.84
CA GLY A 100 -15.24 -9.74 13.11
C GLY A 100 -15.03 -9.33 11.65
N VAL A 101 -13.83 -9.50 11.10
CA VAL A 101 -13.51 -9.24 9.69
C VAL A 101 -12.98 -10.50 9.00
N ARG A 102 -12.96 -10.49 7.69
CA ARG A 102 -12.37 -11.53 6.84
C ARG A 102 -11.91 -10.98 5.51
N ILE A 103 -10.93 -11.62 4.93
CA ILE A 103 -10.54 -11.40 3.53
C ILE A 103 -11.49 -12.22 2.66
N LEU A 104 -11.95 -11.65 1.53
CA LEU A 104 -12.66 -12.40 0.50
C LEU A 104 -11.71 -13.36 -0.22
N SER A 105 -12.23 -14.52 -0.64
CA SER A 105 -11.42 -15.55 -1.31
C SER A 105 -10.99 -15.14 -2.72
N GLU A 106 -11.78 -14.29 -3.38
CA GLU A 106 -11.48 -13.78 -4.70
C GLU A 106 -10.72 -12.45 -4.56
N PRO A 107 -9.51 -12.35 -5.12
CA PRO A 107 -8.75 -11.11 -5.11
C PRO A 107 -9.41 -10.06 -6.00
N LEU A 108 -9.29 -8.79 -5.63
CA LEU A 108 -9.79 -7.69 -6.44
C LEU A 108 -8.92 -7.48 -7.68
N LEU A 109 -7.60 -7.51 -7.51
CA LEU A 109 -6.62 -7.26 -8.57
C LEU A 109 -5.33 -8.02 -8.28
N LYS A 110 -4.74 -8.57 -9.35
CA LYS A 110 -3.34 -9.03 -9.36
C LYS A 110 -2.56 -8.17 -10.34
N TYR A 111 -1.40 -7.71 -9.93
CA TYR A 111 -0.56 -6.86 -10.75
C TYR A 111 0.93 -7.13 -10.50
N ASP A 112 1.72 -6.80 -11.51
CA ASP A 112 3.16 -6.93 -11.45
C ASP A 112 3.80 -5.64 -10.96
N LEU A 113 4.81 -5.75 -10.12
CA LEU A 113 5.67 -4.65 -9.74
C LEU A 113 6.77 -4.49 -10.79
N ARG A 114 6.86 -3.31 -11.38
CA ARG A 114 7.78 -2.98 -12.47
C ARG A 114 8.38 -1.60 -12.25
N PHE A 115 9.49 -1.29 -12.89
CA PHE A 115 9.99 0.07 -13.00
C PHE A 115 9.47 0.74 -14.28
N ALA A 116 9.07 1.99 -14.18
CA ALA A 116 8.83 2.84 -15.33
C ALA A 116 10.11 3.56 -15.72
N VAL A 117 10.35 3.67 -17.02
CA VAL A 117 11.49 4.36 -17.65
C VAL A 117 10.94 5.27 -18.74
N ALA A 118 11.58 6.42 -19.01
CA ALA A 118 11.19 7.24 -20.14
C ALA A 118 11.23 6.43 -21.44
N LYS A 119 10.18 6.54 -22.27
CA LYS A 119 10.04 5.71 -23.47
C LYS A 119 11.19 5.86 -24.46
N GLU A 120 11.79 7.05 -24.47
CA GLU A 120 12.94 7.38 -25.30
C GLU A 120 14.24 6.72 -24.81
N ASN A 121 14.28 6.23 -23.56
CA ASN A 121 15.47 5.63 -22.96
C ASN A 121 15.41 4.09 -23.03
N ALA A 122 15.33 3.56 -24.26
CA ALA A 122 15.26 2.12 -24.50
C ALA A 122 16.54 1.39 -24.02
N GLU A 123 17.71 2.05 -24.05
CA GLU A 123 18.97 1.48 -23.56
C GLU A 123 18.95 1.23 -22.05
N LEU A 124 18.41 2.18 -21.27
CA LEU A 124 18.23 2.01 -19.84
C LEU A 124 17.23 0.89 -19.54
N LEU A 125 16.12 0.83 -20.28
CA LEU A 125 15.13 -0.24 -20.11
C LEU A 125 15.75 -1.63 -20.34
N GLU A 126 16.55 -1.79 -21.39
CA GLU A 126 17.24 -3.06 -21.70
C GLU A 126 18.24 -3.41 -20.58
N ALA A 127 19.00 -2.44 -20.09
CA ALA A 127 19.97 -2.63 -19.01
C ALA A 127 19.28 -3.03 -17.70
N VAL A 128 18.15 -2.40 -17.35
CA VAL A 128 17.32 -2.75 -16.19
C VAL A 128 16.78 -4.17 -16.34
N ASN A 129 16.19 -4.53 -17.49
CA ASN A 129 15.64 -5.87 -17.74
C ASN A 129 16.71 -6.95 -17.67
N SER A 130 17.89 -6.72 -18.25
CA SER A 130 19.02 -7.64 -18.15
C SER A 130 19.46 -7.86 -16.70
N SER A 131 19.52 -6.78 -15.90
CA SER A 131 19.85 -6.85 -14.48
C SER A 131 18.77 -7.63 -13.71
N LEU A 132 17.48 -7.35 -13.93
CA LEU A 132 16.37 -8.06 -13.33
C LEU A 132 16.36 -9.55 -13.70
N GLY A 133 16.68 -9.89 -14.94
CA GLY A 133 16.86 -11.27 -15.39
C GLY A 133 17.91 -12.01 -14.57
N THR A 134 19.10 -11.42 -14.41
CA THR A 134 20.17 -11.99 -13.59
C THR A 134 19.78 -12.12 -12.11
N LEU A 135 19.12 -11.10 -11.54
CA LEU A 135 18.66 -11.12 -10.14
C LEU A 135 17.55 -12.16 -9.92
N ARG A 136 16.77 -12.48 -10.94
CA ARG A 136 15.77 -13.54 -10.89
C ARG A 136 16.43 -14.91 -10.93
N GLU A 137 17.35 -15.13 -11.86
CA GLU A 137 18.05 -16.40 -12.06
C GLU A 137 18.88 -16.82 -10.85
N ASN A 138 19.53 -15.86 -10.17
CA ASN A 138 20.32 -16.12 -8.96
C ASN A 138 19.50 -16.15 -7.67
N GLY A 139 18.17 -15.94 -7.74
CA GLY A 139 17.24 -16.00 -6.61
C GLY A 139 17.19 -14.74 -5.73
N THR A 140 17.89 -13.66 -6.07
CA THR A 140 17.91 -12.42 -5.30
C THR A 140 16.52 -11.80 -5.19
N LEU A 141 15.76 -11.70 -6.29
CA LEU A 141 14.40 -11.14 -6.29
C LEU A 141 13.47 -11.92 -5.36
N GLY A 142 13.52 -13.25 -5.40
CA GLY A 142 12.74 -14.11 -4.51
C GLY A 142 13.11 -13.92 -3.04
N SER A 143 14.40 -13.81 -2.74
CA SER A 143 14.90 -13.61 -1.38
C SER A 143 14.52 -12.24 -0.80
N LEU A 144 14.61 -11.17 -1.60
CA LEU A 144 14.16 -9.84 -1.21
C LEU A 144 12.64 -9.82 -0.95
N ARG A 145 11.85 -10.40 -1.87
CA ARG A 145 10.40 -10.52 -1.69
C ARG A 145 10.06 -11.26 -0.39
N ASP A 146 10.65 -12.42 -0.16
CA ASP A 146 10.40 -13.22 1.04
C ASP A 146 10.82 -12.49 2.33
N MET A 147 11.84 -11.66 2.30
CA MET A 147 12.26 -10.83 3.43
C MET A 147 11.16 -9.84 3.81
N TYR A 148 10.56 -9.17 2.84
CA TYR A 148 9.55 -8.15 3.11
C TYR A 148 8.16 -8.73 3.40
N PHE A 149 7.80 -9.86 2.79
CA PHE A 149 6.44 -10.41 2.88
C PHE A 149 6.30 -11.68 3.71
N SER A 150 7.39 -12.37 4.02
CA SER A 150 7.34 -13.61 4.80
C SER A 150 8.19 -13.56 6.06
N GLY A 151 8.78 -12.41 6.37
CA GLY A 151 9.64 -12.23 7.54
C GLY A 151 10.93 -13.07 7.51
N ARG A 152 11.32 -13.61 6.35
CA ARG A 152 12.58 -14.35 6.21
C ARG A 152 13.76 -13.40 6.35
N LYS A 153 14.77 -13.83 7.09
CA LYS A 153 16.01 -13.07 7.18
C LYS A 153 16.81 -13.24 5.89
N TYR A 154 17.12 -12.13 5.24
CA TYR A 154 17.99 -12.08 4.08
C TYR A 154 18.89 -10.85 4.19
N THR A 155 20.12 -10.97 3.72
CA THR A 155 21.06 -9.85 3.58
C THR A 155 21.51 -9.86 2.15
N TYR A 156 21.15 -8.84 1.40
CA TYR A 156 21.64 -8.65 0.05
C TYR A 156 23.14 -8.38 0.09
N VAL A 157 23.89 -9.06 -0.78
CA VAL A 157 25.31 -8.86 -0.98
C VAL A 157 25.52 -8.37 -2.40
N PRO A 158 26.03 -7.16 -2.58
CA PRO A 158 26.39 -6.64 -3.89
C PRO A 158 27.40 -7.56 -4.61
N PRO A 159 27.35 -7.64 -5.94
CA PRO A 159 28.34 -8.38 -6.71
C PRO A 159 29.72 -7.69 -6.58
N ASP A 160 30.78 -8.46 -6.36
CA ASP A 160 32.15 -7.98 -6.26
C ASP A 160 32.91 -7.97 -7.60
N ASP A 161 32.31 -8.59 -8.63
CA ASP A 161 32.85 -8.70 -9.98
C ASP A 161 32.39 -7.59 -10.94
N VAL A 162 31.55 -6.67 -10.48
CA VAL A 162 31.06 -5.55 -11.30
C VAL A 162 31.89 -4.29 -11.00
N PRO A 163 32.65 -3.78 -11.99
CA PRO A 163 33.43 -2.56 -11.79
C PRO A 163 32.51 -1.34 -11.65
N ALA A 164 32.79 -0.49 -10.67
CA ALA A 164 32.11 0.78 -10.52
C ALA A 164 32.29 1.64 -11.77
N ARG A 165 31.19 2.25 -12.23
CA ARG A 165 31.15 3.18 -13.36
C ARG A 165 30.79 4.57 -12.85
N PRO A 166 31.34 5.64 -13.47
CA PRO A 166 30.89 6.99 -13.15
C PRO A 166 29.42 7.14 -13.55
N GLY A 167 28.60 7.70 -12.65
CA GLY A 167 27.20 7.98 -12.88
C GLY A 167 26.29 7.44 -11.78
N SER A 168 25.06 7.85 -11.85
CA SER A 168 24.00 7.45 -10.93
C SER A 168 22.69 7.25 -11.69
N LEU A 169 21.82 6.43 -11.15
CA LEU A 169 20.40 6.36 -11.54
C LEU A 169 19.55 6.88 -10.40
N SER A 170 18.57 7.71 -10.74
CA SER A 170 17.60 8.24 -9.79
C SER A 170 16.30 7.44 -9.84
N LEU A 171 15.80 7.07 -8.65
CA LEU A 171 14.53 6.36 -8.47
C LEU A 171 13.51 7.26 -7.77
N ALA A 172 12.38 7.50 -8.39
CA ALA A 172 11.24 8.16 -7.79
C ALA A 172 10.38 7.16 -7.01
N VAL A 173 10.15 7.44 -5.73
CA VAL A 173 9.37 6.58 -4.82
C VAL A 173 8.45 7.38 -3.92
N PRO A 174 7.30 6.86 -3.49
CA PRO A 174 6.56 7.43 -2.38
C PRO A 174 7.31 7.15 -1.05
N PRO A 175 7.36 8.12 -0.11
CA PRO A 175 8.10 7.98 1.13
C PRO A 175 7.38 7.21 2.24
N ASP A 176 6.13 6.79 2.02
CA ASP A 176 5.18 6.31 3.03
C ASP A 176 4.38 5.07 2.59
N SER A 177 4.93 4.26 1.71
CA SER A 177 4.30 3.02 1.18
C SER A 177 4.99 1.73 1.66
N PRO A 178 5.03 1.41 2.97
CA PRO A 178 5.57 0.14 3.43
C PRO A 178 4.69 -1.03 2.95
N PRO A 179 5.26 -2.20 2.63
CA PRO A 179 6.68 -2.56 2.70
C PRO A 179 7.47 -2.25 1.41
N TYR A 180 6.90 -1.50 0.47
CA TYR A 180 7.44 -1.25 -0.87
C TYR A 180 8.52 -0.15 -0.88
N SER A 181 8.18 1.04 -0.38
CA SER A 181 9.11 2.16 -0.21
C SER A 181 8.66 3.05 0.95
N TYR A 182 9.54 3.34 1.87
CA TYR A 182 9.25 4.16 3.05
C TYR A 182 10.54 4.73 3.67
N LEU A 183 10.38 5.80 4.43
CA LEU A 183 11.47 6.34 5.25
C LEU A 183 11.49 5.60 6.60
N ASP A 184 12.65 5.08 6.98
CA ASP A 184 12.85 4.53 8.31
C ASP A 184 13.01 5.63 9.37
N ALA A 185 13.14 5.23 10.65
CA ALA A 185 13.32 6.18 11.76
C ALA A 185 14.61 7.03 11.66
N GLY A 186 15.56 6.61 10.85
CA GLY A 186 16.81 7.33 10.55
C GLY A 186 16.68 8.30 9.37
N GLY A 187 15.53 8.30 8.67
CA GLY A 187 15.32 9.08 7.46
C GLY A 187 15.92 8.45 6.20
N GLU A 188 16.25 7.16 6.24
CA GLU A 188 16.73 6.41 5.09
C GLU A 188 15.59 5.70 4.37
N TYR A 189 15.61 5.72 3.04
CA TYR A 189 14.67 4.96 2.24
C TYR A 189 14.93 3.46 2.33
N LYS A 190 13.87 2.71 2.64
CA LYS A 190 13.82 1.25 2.74
C LYS A 190 12.63 0.71 1.96
N GLY A 191 12.61 -0.58 1.76
CA GLY A 191 11.48 -1.30 1.15
C GLY A 191 11.91 -2.16 -0.03
N LEU A 192 11.00 -3.03 -0.47
CA LEU A 192 11.27 -3.98 -1.55
C LEU A 192 11.73 -3.26 -2.83
N ASP A 193 11.02 -2.21 -3.23
CA ASP A 193 11.30 -1.51 -4.48
C ASP A 193 12.66 -0.82 -4.45
N VAL A 194 13.01 -0.25 -3.28
CA VAL A 194 14.30 0.39 -3.04
C VAL A 194 15.44 -0.63 -3.11
N ASP A 195 15.28 -1.79 -2.48
CA ASP A 195 16.33 -2.80 -2.44
C ASP A 195 16.50 -3.51 -3.79
N VAL A 196 15.41 -3.70 -4.56
CA VAL A 196 15.50 -4.18 -5.93
C VAL A 196 16.20 -3.16 -6.83
N ALA A 197 15.86 -1.87 -6.73
CA ALA A 197 16.55 -0.83 -7.50
C ALA A 197 18.02 -0.73 -7.14
N ARG A 198 18.37 -0.88 -5.85
CA ARG A 198 19.77 -0.93 -5.39
C ARG A 198 20.51 -2.10 -6.04
N ALA A 199 19.90 -3.31 -6.02
CA ALA A 199 20.48 -4.48 -6.63
C ALA A 199 20.66 -4.33 -8.16
N VAL A 200 19.75 -3.64 -8.85
CA VAL A 200 19.89 -3.28 -10.27
C VAL A 200 21.06 -2.33 -10.47
N CYS A 201 21.15 -1.26 -9.68
CA CYS A 201 22.26 -0.28 -9.77
C CYS A 201 23.63 -0.92 -9.50
N ASP A 202 23.71 -1.81 -8.50
CA ASP A 202 24.92 -2.57 -8.20
C ASP A 202 25.34 -3.45 -9.39
N ARG A 203 24.40 -4.08 -10.08
CA ARG A 203 24.65 -4.85 -11.31
C ARG A 203 25.12 -3.98 -12.48
N LEU A 204 24.66 -2.74 -12.53
CA LEU A 204 25.09 -1.77 -13.54
C LEU A 204 26.39 -1.05 -13.16
N GLY A 205 26.83 -1.18 -11.91
CA GLY A 205 28.03 -0.52 -11.37
C GLY A 205 27.84 0.99 -11.14
N VAL A 206 26.61 1.48 -10.96
CA VAL A 206 26.28 2.89 -10.78
C VAL A 206 25.64 3.15 -9.40
N GLU A 207 25.71 4.40 -8.95
CA GLU A 207 25.08 4.81 -7.68
C GLU A 207 23.55 4.90 -7.81
N LEU A 208 22.81 4.50 -6.77
CA LEU A 208 21.37 4.75 -6.67
C LEU A 208 21.10 6.04 -5.89
N LEU A 209 20.38 6.97 -6.51
CA LEU A 209 19.83 8.17 -5.88
C LEU A 209 18.32 8.00 -5.71
N ILE A 210 17.79 8.22 -4.50
CA ILE A 210 16.35 8.06 -4.25
C ILE A 210 15.73 9.44 -4.06
N ILE A 211 14.59 9.67 -4.73
CA ILE A 211 13.87 10.93 -4.71
C ILE A 211 12.42 10.65 -4.31
N GLY A 212 11.96 11.31 -3.22
CA GLY A 212 10.57 11.20 -2.76
C GLY A 212 9.62 11.97 -3.66
N TYR A 213 8.55 11.32 -4.09
CA TYR A 213 7.45 11.90 -4.85
C TYR A 213 6.11 11.41 -4.31
N GLU A 214 5.07 12.21 -4.48
CA GLU A 214 3.69 11.73 -4.33
C GLU A 214 3.41 10.59 -5.33
N ALA A 215 2.61 9.61 -4.95
CA ALA A 215 2.33 8.44 -5.80
C ALA A 215 1.81 8.83 -7.21
N ARG A 216 0.96 9.86 -7.29
CA ARG A 216 0.41 10.40 -8.56
C ARG A 216 1.46 11.03 -9.49
N ASP A 217 2.61 11.44 -8.94
CA ASP A 217 3.65 12.17 -9.68
C ASP A 217 4.81 11.26 -10.14
N LEU A 218 4.79 9.98 -9.78
CA LEU A 218 5.87 9.03 -10.07
C LEU A 218 6.16 8.91 -11.57
N VAL A 219 5.13 8.65 -12.37
CA VAL A 219 5.30 8.46 -13.82
C VAL A 219 5.64 9.76 -14.53
N THR A 220 5.02 10.87 -14.11
CA THR A 220 5.33 12.19 -14.66
C THR A 220 6.75 12.63 -14.33
N SER A 221 7.32 12.21 -13.20
CA SER A 221 8.71 12.49 -12.85
C SER A 221 9.69 11.89 -13.87
N VAL A 222 9.43 10.67 -14.32
CA VAL A 222 10.25 10.01 -15.35
C VAL A 222 10.01 10.63 -16.72
N TRP A 223 8.76 10.89 -17.09
CA TRP A 223 8.44 11.51 -18.37
C TRP A 223 9.12 12.87 -18.54
N TYR A 224 9.17 13.70 -17.49
CA TYR A 224 9.84 14.99 -17.53
C TYR A 224 11.35 14.92 -17.24
N GLY A 225 11.94 13.74 -17.17
CA GLY A 225 13.39 13.55 -16.91
C GLY A 225 13.84 14.06 -15.56
N LYS A 226 12.95 14.04 -14.54
CA LYS A 226 13.28 14.38 -13.16
C LYS A 226 13.79 13.18 -12.36
N ALA A 227 13.46 11.99 -12.82
CA ALA A 227 14.00 10.72 -12.34
C ALA A 227 14.26 9.81 -13.55
N ASP A 228 15.20 8.87 -13.41
CA ASP A 228 15.50 7.87 -14.43
C ASP A 228 14.53 6.68 -14.35
N LEU A 229 14.18 6.32 -13.13
CA LEU A 229 13.26 5.22 -12.80
C LEU A 229 12.14 5.73 -11.90
N ALA A 230 10.96 5.14 -12.03
CA ALA A 230 9.88 5.27 -11.06
C ALA A 230 9.21 3.92 -10.84
N LEU A 231 8.42 3.79 -9.77
CA LEU A 231 7.60 2.61 -9.56
C LEU A 231 6.48 2.58 -10.62
N GLY A 232 6.39 1.50 -11.36
CA GLY A 232 5.49 1.34 -12.51
C GLY A 232 4.32 0.38 -12.25
N TRP A 233 3.82 0.31 -11.02
CA TRP A 233 2.73 -0.58 -10.64
C TRP A 233 1.34 0.03 -10.83
N ILE A 234 1.24 1.30 -11.14
CA ILE A 234 -0.04 1.99 -11.34
C ILE A 234 -0.36 2.00 -12.83
N PRO A 235 -1.58 1.58 -13.26
CA PRO A 235 -2.11 1.93 -14.56
C PRO A 235 -2.24 3.45 -14.60
N VAL A 236 -1.44 4.13 -15.41
CA VAL A 236 -1.39 5.60 -15.39
C VAL A 236 -1.89 6.15 -16.71
N GLU A 237 -2.65 7.23 -16.63
CA GLU A 237 -2.83 8.11 -17.78
C GLU A 237 -1.45 8.55 -18.27
N GLY A 238 -1.12 8.26 -19.54
CA GLY A 238 0.18 8.59 -20.12
C GLY A 238 1.11 7.39 -20.37
N GLU A 239 0.58 6.16 -20.39
CA GLU A 239 1.33 4.94 -20.79
C GLU A 239 2.08 5.08 -22.13
N ASP A 240 1.65 6.02 -22.99
CA ASP A 240 2.31 6.33 -24.25
C ASP A 240 3.66 7.06 -24.07
N LYS A 241 3.96 7.60 -22.87
CA LYS A 241 5.16 8.39 -22.57
C LYS A 241 6.24 7.63 -21.82
N VAL A 242 5.90 6.51 -21.21
CA VAL A 242 6.83 5.65 -20.47
C VAL A 242 6.81 4.24 -21.01
N ALA A 243 7.89 3.52 -20.78
CA ALA A 243 7.99 2.09 -20.96
C ALA A 243 8.20 1.44 -19.58
N VAL A 244 7.75 0.20 -19.41
CA VAL A 244 7.88 -0.52 -18.14
C VAL A 244 8.85 -1.69 -18.27
N SER A 245 9.58 -1.97 -17.22
CA SER A 245 10.52 -3.09 -17.16
C SER A 245 9.79 -4.44 -17.11
N ASP A 246 10.55 -5.52 -17.21
CA ASP A 246 10.10 -6.83 -16.74
C ASP A 246 9.69 -6.76 -15.27
N PRO A 247 8.72 -7.58 -14.81
CA PRO A 247 8.29 -7.58 -13.43
C PRO A 247 9.40 -8.07 -12.50
N TYR A 248 9.60 -7.40 -11.36
CA TYR A 248 10.51 -7.87 -10.32
C TYR A 248 9.80 -8.58 -9.17
N ALA A 249 8.50 -8.35 -8.99
CA ALA A 249 7.63 -9.06 -8.06
C ALA A 249 6.18 -8.99 -8.55
N ASP A 250 5.31 -9.73 -7.90
CA ASP A 250 3.85 -9.67 -8.05
C ASP A 250 3.21 -9.18 -6.75
N ALA A 251 2.09 -8.50 -6.86
CA ALA A 251 1.27 -8.07 -5.75
C ALA A 251 -0.20 -8.40 -5.99
N VAL A 252 -0.95 -8.55 -4.90
CA VAL A 252 -2.35 -8.92 -4.91
C VAL A 252 -3.13 -7.97 -4.02
N LEU A 253 -4.08 -7.23 -4.57
CA LEU A 253 -5.05 -6.49 -3.80
C LEU A 253 -6.26 -7.36 -3.46
N VAL A 254 -6.60 -7.38 -2.19
CA VAL A 254 -7.72 -8.15 -1.65
C VAL A 254 -8.76 -7.22 -1.04
N ILE A 255 -9.96 -7.77 -0.85
CA ILE A 255 -11.07 -7.08 -0.23
C ILE A 255 -11.25 -7.63 1.18
N ILE A 256 -11.27 -6.75 2.18
CA ILE A 256 -11.59 -7.09 3.56
C ILE A 256 -13.00 -6.59 3.87
N VAL A 257 -13.81 -7.45 4.49
CA VAL A 257 -15.19 -7.16 4.85
C VAL A 257 -15.50 -7.61 6.27
N ARG A 258 -16.58 -7.09 6.83
CA ARG A 258 -17.17 -7.65 8.09
C ARG A 258 -17.66 -9.08 7.85
N ARG A 259 -17.61 -9.91 8.89
CA ARG A 259 -18.20 -11.25 8.92
C ARG A 259 -19.70 -11.21 9.09
#